data_de920c1a7fd2a679ef58ed55f7e6ad9a
#
_entry.id   de920c1a7fd2a679ef58ed55f7e6ad9a
#
_cell.length_a   1.000
_cell.length_b   1.000
_cell.length_c   1.000
_cell.angle_alpha   90.00
_cell.angle_beta   90.00
_cell.angle_gamma   90.00
#
_symmetry.space_group_name_H-M   'P 1'
#
loop_
_entity.id
_entity.type
_entity.pdbx_description
1 polymer ?
#
loop_
_entity_poly.entity_id
_entity_poly.type
_entity_poly.pdbx_seq_one_letter_code
_entity_poly.pdbx_strand_id
1 'polypeptide(L)'
;ITIEQNLDGIVASINSFVEQYNAVLDAIDQSSSFDGETFERGPLFGDTTVDLVRSRLARVIMRPFEGVDASVSRLFLIGIRLGSGNRLEFDEERFLEVYGRSPQLVEKLFSTKETGFGAIIQETLDELTRDFDGVIARKDELLTDRQELLNNRIESLNILLDAKRARLEAQFIGLESALAALQAQQSAIANFALSF
;
A
#
# COMPACT_ATOMS: atom_id res chain seq x y z
N ILE A 1 45.22 -19.04 15.85
CA ILE A 1 43.83 -19.14 15.46
C ILE A 1 43.66 -18.22 14.25
N THR A 2 43.71 -18.79 13.06
CA THR A 2 43.46 -18.07 11.82
C THR A 2 41.93 -17.86 11.76
N ILE A 3 41.48 -16.63 11.92
CA ILE A 3 40.10 -16.27 11.65
C ILE A 3 39.99 -16.18 10.12
N GLU A 4 39.59 -17.26 9.47
CA GLU A 4 39.17 -17.20 8.09
C GLU A 4 37.88 -16.34 8.10
N GLN A 5 37.95 -15.19 7.43
CA GLN A 5 36.76 -14.37 7.19
C GLN A 5 35.84 -15.21 6.36
N ASN A 6 34.62 -15.45 6.86
CA ASN A 6 33.60 -16.21 6.15
C ASN A 6 33.01 -15.36 5.01
N LEU A 7 33.77 -15.22 3.92
CA LEU A 7 33.38 -14.44 2.73
C LEU A 7 32.08 -14.98 2.12
N ASP A 8 31.95 -16.31 2.05
CA ASP A 8 30.74 -16.95 1.54
C ASP A 8 29.51 -16.56 2.36
N GLY A 9 29.67 -16.47 3.68
CA GLY A 9 28.58 -16.02 4.57
C GLY A 9 28.21 -14.55 4.37
N ILE A 10 29.18 -13.67 4.07
CA ILE A 10 28.94 -12.26 3.77
C ILE A 10 28.21 -12.13 2.42
N VAL A 11 28.71 -12.81 1.39
CA VAL A 11 28.08 -12.83 0.06
C VAL A 11 26.65 -13.38 0.14
N ALA A 12 26.43 -14.47 0.85
CA ALA A 12 25.10 -15.03 1.06
C ALA A 12 24.14 -14.04 1.77
N SER A 13 24.66 -13.29 2.76
CA SER A 13 23.85 -12.28 3.46
C SER A 13 23.49 -11.10 2.56
N ILE A 14 24.40 -10.65 1.69
CA ILE A 14 24.12 -9.60 0.71
C ILE A 14 23.10 -10.09 -0.32
N ASN A 15 23.25 -11.29 -0.86
CA ASN A 15 22.29 -11.88 -1.79
C ASN A 15 20.90 -11.98 -1.16
N SER A 16 20.81 -12.48 0.07
CA SER A 16 19.53 -12.55 0.80
C SER A 16 18.89 -11.17 0.99
N PHE A 17 19.69 -10.14 1.31
CA PHE A 17 19.19 -8.76 1.40
C PHE A 17 18.64 -8.26 0.05
N VAL A 18 19.38 -8.49 -1.04
CA VAL A 18 18.95 -8.11 -2.40
C VAL A 18 17.66 -8.81 -2.80
N GLU A 19 17.54 -10.11 -2.52
CA GLU A 19 16.31 -10.88 -2.79
C GLU A 19 15.12 -10.35 -1.99
N GLN A 20 15.28 -10.10 -0.70
CA GLN A 20 14.22 -9.57 0.16
C GLN A 20 13.80 -8.16 -0.25
N TYR A 21 14.76 -7.29 -0.57
CA TYR A 21 14.46 -5.95 -1.10
C TYR A 21 13.64 -6.03 -2.39
N ASN A 22 14.05 -6.88 -3.32
CA ASN A 22 13.34 -7.06 -4.58
C ASN A 22 11.95 -7.68 -4.38
N ALA A 23 11.79 -8.61 -3.44
CA ALA A 23 10.50 -9.19 -3.08
C ALA A 23 9.51 -8.14 -2.53
N VAL A 24 9.99 -7.16 -1.76
CA VAL A 24 9.16 -6.03 -1.32
C VAL A 24 8.68 -5.20 -2.51
N LEU A 25 9.58 -4.91 -3.48
CA LEU A 25 9.20 -4.17 -4.68
C LEU A 25 8.22 -4.96 -5.56
N ASP A 26 8.38 -6.29 -5.66
CA ASP A 26 7.44 -7.15 -6.39
C ASP A 26 6.06 -7.14 -5.75
N ALA A 27 5.96 -7.22 -4.43
CA ALA A 27 4.70 -7.10 -3.70
C ALA A 27 4.03 -5.74 -3.92
N ILE A 28 4.83 -4.67 -3.93
CA ILE A 28 4.37 -3.31 -4.23
C ILE A 28 3.83 -3.25 -5.67
N ASP A 29 4.59 -3.74 -6.66
CA ASP A 29 4.20 -3.72 -8.06
C ASP A 29 2.91 -4.51 -8.30
N GLN A 30 2.79 -5.70 -7.71
CA GLN A 30 1.58 -6.52 -7.80
C GLN A 30 0.36 -5.82 -7.20
N SER A 31 0.54 -5.18 -6.02
CA SER A 31 -0.56 -4.50 -5.33
C SER A 31 -0.97 -3.19 -5.98
N SER A 32 -0.06 -2.52 -6.71
CA SER A 32 -0.29 -1.24 -7.37
C SER A 32 -0.42 -1.33 -8.89
N SER A 33 -0.49 -2.55 -9.45
CA SER A 33 -0.57 -2.80 -10.89
C SER A 33 -1.87 -2.26 -11.51
N PHE A 34 -1.81 -2.02 -12.82
CA PHE A 34 -2.94 -1.76 -13.68
C PHE A 34 -2.83 -2.66 -14.91
N ASP A 35 -3.84 -3.49 -15.13
CA ASP A 35 -3.96 -4.29 -16.33
C ASP A 35 -4.70 -3.50 -17.40
N GLY A 36 -4.00 -3.14 -18.48
CA GLY A 36 -4.57 -2.36 -19.60
C GLY A 36 -5.52 -3.16 -20.49
N GLU A 37 -5.54 -4.50 -20.41
CA GLU A 37 -6.43 -5.36 -21.19
C GLU A 37 -7.76 -5.60 -20.47
N THR A 38 -7.68 -5.94 -19.18
CA THR A 38 -8.86 -6.21 -18.35
C THR A 38 -9.40 -4.98 -17.63
N PHE A 39 -8.64 -3.88 -17.62
CA PHE A 39 -8.90 -2.67 -16.82
C PHE A 39 -8.95 -2.93 -15.30
N GLU A 40 -8.44 -4.06 -14.87
CA GLU A 40 -8.32 -4.38 -13.45
C GLU A 40 -7.21 -3.57 -12.80
N ARG A 41 -7.46 -3.17 -11.55
CA ARG A 41 -6.53 -2.38 -10.75
C ARG A 41 -6.17 -3.14 -9.48
N GLY A 42 -4.91 -3.14 -9.16
CA GLY A 42 -4.46 -3.62 -7.87
C GLY A 42 -5.07 -2.79 -6.71
N PRO A 43 -5.19 -3.35 -5.51
CA PRO A 43 -5.85 -2.70 -4.37
C PRO A 43 -5.18 -1.38 -3.93
N LEU A 44 -3.90 -1.18 -4.26
CA LEU A 44 -3.12 0.03 -3.94
C LEU A 44 -2.82 0.87 -5.20
N PHE A 45 -3.54 0.66 -6.30
CA PHE A 45 -3.36 1.47 -7.51
C PHE A 45 -3.60 2.95 -7.23
N GLY A 46 -2.60 3.80 -7.51
CA GLY A 46 -2.66 5.24 -7.26
C GLY A 46 -2.49 5.65 -5.79
N ASP A 47 -2.10 4.73 -4.91
CA ASP A 47 -1.82 5.05 -3.53
C ASP A 47 -0.41 5.66 -3.37
N THR A 48 -0.37 6.90 -2.93
CA THR A 48 0.87 7.66 -2.75
C THR A 48 1.78 7.11 -1.64
N THR A 49 1.23 6.31 -0.71
CA THR A 49 2.01 5.65 0.35
C THR A 49 2.98 4.64 -0.23
N VAL A 50 2.54 3.92 -1.27
CA VAL A 50 3.38 2.95 -2.01
C VAL A 50 4.56 3.64 -2.66
N ASP A 51 4.33 4.78 -3.32
CA ASP A 51 5.39 5.57 -3.95
C ASP A 51 6.35 6.16 -2.92
N LEU A 52 5.85 6.55 -1.76
CA LEU A 52 6.66 7.02 -0.65
C LEU A 52 7.59 5.92 -0.13
N VAL A 53 7.07 4.70 0.10
CA VAL A 53 7.87 3.54 0.54
C VAL A 53 8.96 3.25 -0.48
N ARG A 54 8.60 3.12 -1.76
CA ARG A 54 9.55 2.89 -2.86
C ARG A 54 10.65 3.95 -2.91
N SER A 55 10.27 5.22 -2.82
CA SER A 55 11.20 6.35 -2.87
C SER A 55 12.16 6.37 -1.66
N ARG A 56 11.68 6.04 -0.46
CA ARG A 56 12.50 5.99 0.74
C ARG A 56 13.53 4.87 0.66
N LEU A 57 13.11 3.67 0.25
CA LEU A 57 14.01 2.53 0.06
C LEU A 57 15.09 2.85 -0.99
N ALA A 58 14.71 3.36 -2.16
CA ALA A 58 15.67 3.73 -3.20
C ALA A 58 16.66 4.81 -2.72
N ARG A 59 16.21 5.78 -1.95
CA ARG A 59 17.07 6.85 -1.41
C ARG A 59 18.16 6.33 -0.50
N VAL A 60 17.85 5.36 0.36
CA VAL A 60 18.87 4.73 1.24
C VAL A 60 19.95 4.05 0.41
N ILE A 61 19.58 3.35 -0.66
CA ILE A 61 20.53 2.66 -1.54
C ILE A 61 21.43 3.64 -2.30
N MET A 62 20.88 4.77 -2.73
CA MET A 62 21.59 5.73 -3.60
C MET A 62 22.46 6.75 -2.84
N ARG A 63 22.21 6.95 -1.55
CA ARG A 63 22.89 8.00 -0.78
C ARG A 63 24.40 7.70 -0.57
N PRO A 64 25.24 8.71 -0.39
CA PRO A 64 26.55 8.52 0.18
C PRO A 64 26.46 8.28 1.68
N PHE A 65 27.36 7.42 2.20
CA PHE A 65 27.49 7.16 3.64
C PHE A 65 28.64 7.98 4.22
N GLU A 66 28.36 8.67 5.31
CA GLU A 66 29.33 9.55 5.98
C GLU A 66 30.24 8.76 6.93
N GLY A 67 31.44 9.29 7.17
CA GLY A 67 32.41 8.67 8.09
C GLY A 67 33.15 7.46 7.51
N VAL A 68 32.98 7.17 6.21
CA VAL A 68 33.71 6.14 5.48
C VAL A 68 34.54 6.74 4.34
N ASP A 69 35.55 5.97 3.86
CA ASP A 69 36.41 6.42 2.78
C ASP A 69 35.60 6.62 1.47
N ALA A 70 35.97 7.65 0.70
CA ALA A 70 35.30 8.00 -0.54
C ALA A 70 35.23 6.84 -1.56
N SER A 71 36.22 5.93 -1.55
CA SER A 71 36.27 4.78 -2.47
C SER A 71 35.20 3.72 -2.20
N VAL A 72 34.57 3.73 -1.02
CA VAL A 72 33.49 2.80 -0.62
C VAL A 72 32.27 3.52 -0.06
N SER A 73 32.19 4.85 -0.19
CA SER A 73 31.15 5.67 0.42
C SER A 73 29.73 5.48 -0.17
N ARG A 74 29.57 4.65 -1.18
CA ARG A 74 28.29 4.34 -1.83
C ARG A 74 28.23 2.86 -2.16
N LEU A 75 27.03 2.29 -2.06
CA LEU A 75 26.82 0.85 -2.32
C LEU A 75 27.22 0.43 -3.74
N PHE A 76 27.00 1.29 -4.75
CA PHE A 76 27.37 0.94 -6.13
C PHE A 76 28.90 0.78 -6.32
N LEU A 77 29.71 1.42 -5.50
CA LEU A 77 31.17 1.28 -5.56
C LEU A 77 31.64 -0.10 -5.13
N ILE A 78 30.85 -0.76 -4.30
CA ILE A 78 31.10 -2.12 -3.80
C ILE A 78 30.25 -3.19 -4.49
N GLY A 79 29.63 -2.89 -5.63
CA GLY A 79 28.88 -3.87 -6.42
C GLY A 79 27.39 -3.98 -6.13
N ILE A 80 26.80 -3.17 -5.22
CA ILE A 80 25.36 -3.16 -4.98
C ILE A 80 24.76 -1.93 -5.64
N ARG A 81 23.93 -2.12 -6.67
CA ARG A 81 23.39 -1.02 -7.47
C ARG A 81 21.87 -1.17 -7.70
N LEU A 82 21.21 -0.06 -8.04
CA LEU A 82 19.86 -0.07 -8.53
C LEU A 82 19.83 -0.27 -10.04
N GLY A 83 19.11 -1.31 -10.48
CA GLY A 83 18.77 -1.57 -11.86
C GLY A 83 17.40 -0.99 -12.23
N SER A 84 16.80 -1.57 -13.27
CA SER A 84 15.46 -1.18 -13.75
C SER A 84 14.40 -1.37 -12.66
N GLY A 85 13.42 -0.45 -12.60
CA GLY A 85 12.33 -0.51 -11.63
C GLY A 85 12.77 -0.36 -10.17
N ASN A 86 13.94 0.24 -9.92
CA ASN A 86 14.57 0.38 -8.59
C ASN A 86 14.93 -0.97 -7.93
N ARG A 87 15.03 -2.06 -8.69
CA ARG A 87 15.46 -3.35 -8.16
C ARG A 87 16.94 -3.35 -7.87
N LEU A 88 17.35 -4.02 -6.79
CA LEU A 88 18.76 -4.20 -6.48
C LEU A 88 19.37 -5.27 -7.37
N GLU A 89 20.57 -5.00 -7.80
CA GLU A 89 21.47 -5.93 -8.46
C GLU A 89 22.77 -6.02 -7.65
N PHE A 90 23.28 -7.23 -7.51
CA PHE A 90 24.54 -7.48 -6.83
C PHE A 90 25.57 -8.05 -7.78
N ASP A 91 26.69 -7.34 -7.92
CA ASP A 91 27.88 -7.72 -8.66
C ASP A 91 28.89 -8.30 -7.65
N GLU A 92 28.81 -9.62 -7.50
CA GLU A 92 29.65 -10.36 -6.55
C GLU A 92 31.14 -10.24 -6.88
N GLU A 93 31.51 -10.28 -8.17
CA GLU A 93 32.90 -10.15 -8.60
C GLU A 93 33.48 -8.80 -8.16
N ARG A 94 32.71 -7.73 -8.39
CA ARG A 94 33.09 -6.39 -7.96
C ARG A 94 33.17 -6.27 -6.44
N PHE A 95 32.26 -6.89 -5.73
CA PHE A 95 32.29 -6.91 -4.27
C PHE A 95 33.53 -7.60 -3.74
N LEU A 96 33.86 -8.79 -4.24
CA LEU A 96 35.04 -9.55 -3.83
C LEU A 96 36.35 -8.81 -4.16
N GLU A 97 36.42 -8.13 -5.30
CA GLU A 97 37.56 -7.28 -5.66
C GLU A 97 37.77 -6.16 -4.64
N VAL A 98 36.74 -5.41 -4.29
CA VAL A 98 36.85 -4.27 -3.37
C VAL A 98 37.10 -4.75 -1.95
N TYR A 99 36.40 -5.81 -1.52
CA TYR A 99 36.57 -6.40 -0.21
C TYR A 99 37.99 -6.98 -0.03
N GLY A 100 38.52 -7.67 -1.05
CA GLY A 100 39.86 -8.21 -1.02
C GLY A 100 40.98 -7.15 -0.90
N ARG A 101 40.73 -5.94 -1.44
CA ARG A 101 41.66 -4.80 -1.33
C ARG A 101 41.59 -4.10 0.03
N SER A 102 40.37 -3.94 0.56
CA SER A 102 40.11 -3.10 1.73
C SER A 102 38.94 -3.60 2.57
N PRO A 103 39.04 -4.79 3.20
CA PRO A 103 37.92 -5.38 3.93
C PRO A 103 37.42 -4.50 5.07
N GLN A 104 38.32 -3.82 5.77
CA GLN A 104 37.96 -2.93 6.88
C GLN A 104 37.14 -1.71 6.45
N LEU A 105 37.37 -1.20 5.23
CA LEU A 105 36.59 -0.07 4.70
C LEU A 105 35.17 -0.52 4.36
N VAL A 106 35.01 -1.68 3.74
CA VAL A 106 33.68 -2.25 3.44
C VAL A 106 32.94 -2.58 4.74
N GLU A 107 33.63 -3.23 5.69
CA GLU A 107 33.03 -3.52 7.00
C GLU A 107 32.54 -2.24 7.69
N LYS A 108 33.35 -1.17 7.64
CA LYS A 108 32.99 0.13 8.20
C LYS A 108 31.77 0.75 7.55
N LEU A 109 31.62 0.61 6.23
CA LEU A 109 30.45 1.05 5.49
C LEU A 109 29.14 0.43 6.04
N PHE A 110 29.18 -0.86 6.37
CA PHE A 110 27.99 -1.56 6.88
C PHE A 110 27.77 -1.37 8.38
N SER A 111 28.84 -1.35 9.18
CA SER A 111 28.78 -1.48 10.64
C SER A 111 28.93 -0.17 11.41
N THR A 112 29.24 0.97 10.77
CA THR A 112 29.38 2.25 11.48
C THR A 112 28.07 2.58 12.19
N LYS A 113 28.15 2.85 13.49
CA LYS A 113 26.98 3.27 14.29
C LYS A 113 26.42 4.58 13.74
N GLU A 114 25.09 4.67 13.64
CA GLU A 114 24.32 5.84 13.21
C GLU A 114 24.46 6.22 11.72
N THR A 115 25.64 6.08 11.11
CA THR A 115 25.91 6.55 9.75
C THR A 115 26.18 5.43 8.73
N GLY A 116 26.39 4.19 9.18
CA GLY A 116 26.58 3.03 8.31
C GLY A 116 25.28 2.55 7.67
N PHE A 117 25.41 1.79 6.59
CA PHE A 117 24.26 1.26 5.86
C PHE A 117 23.30 0.48 6.77
N GLY A 118 23.82 -0.39 7.63
CA GLY A 118 22.99 -1.20 8.54
C GLY A 118 22.13 -0.36 9.47
N ALA A 119 22.68 0.69 10.07
CA ALA A 119 21.94 1.58 10.95
C ALA A 119 20.86 2.37 10.20
N ILE A 120 21.21 2.92 9.03
CA ILE A 120 20.32 3.75 8.24
C ILE A 120 19.17 2.97 7.62
N ILE A 121 19.42 1.75 7.12
CA ILE A 121 18.34 0.93 6.58
C ILE A 121 17.40 0.48 7.69
N GLN A 122 17.93 0.12 8.86
CA GLN A 122 17.11 -0.22 10.02
C GLN A 122 16.22 0.95 10.44
N GLU A 123 16.79 2.15 10.61
CA GLU A 123 16.02 3.36 10.94
C GLU A 123 14.93 3.63 9.91
N THR A 124 15.26 3.51 8.61
CA THR A 124 14.28 3.70 7.54
C THR A 124 13.15 2.67 7.59
N LEU A 125 13.48 1.40 7.85
CA LEU A 125 12.47 0.35 8.00
C LEU A 125 11.60 0.60 9.23
N ASP A 126 12.20 1.00 10.35
CA ASP A 126 11.47 1.34 11.57
C ASP A 126 10.51 2.52 11.34
N GLU A 127 10.95 3.58 10.64
CA GLU A 127 10.06 4.69 10.26
C GLU A 127 8.89 4.27 9.36
N LEU A 128 9.07 3.26 8.53
CA LEU A 128 8.02 2.74 7.65
C LEU A 128 7.04 1.83 8.38
N THR A 129 7.55 0.98 9.30
CA THR A 129 6.80 -0.15 9.87
C THR A 129 6.43 0.00 11.35
N ARG A 130 6.87 1.06 12.05
CA ARG A 130 6.57 1.26 13.48
C ARG A 130 5.07 1.26 13.74
N ASP A 131 4.63 0.54 14.78
CA ASP A 131 3.22 0.23 15.04
C ASP A 131 2.31 1.45 15.24
N PHE A 132 2.82 2.56 15.80
CA PHE A 132 1.96 3.71 16.15
C PHE A 132 2.14 4.92 15.24
N ASP A 133 3.36 5.19 14.78
CA ASP A 133 3.70 6.39 14.03
C ASP A 133 4.38 6.11 12.68
N GLY A 134 4.53 4.84 12.34
CA GLY A 134 5.04 4.40 11.05
C GLY A 134 4.13 4.80 9.89
N VAL A 135 4.69 4.94 8.71
CA VAL A 135 3.95 5.33 7.50
C VAL A 135 2.81 4.35 7.20
N ILE A 136 3.08 3.05 7.35
CA ILE A 136 2.11 1.99 7.09
C ILE A 136 1.01 2.00 8.15
N ALA A 137 1.36 2.11 9.44
CA ALA A 137 0.38 2.13 10.52
C ALA A 137 -0.59 3.31 10.42
N ARG A 138 -0.08 4.50 10.12
CA ARG A 138 -0.94 5.68 9.87
C ARG A 138 -1.87 5.51 8.68
N LYS A 139 -1.42 4.82 7.64
CA LYS A 139 -2.27 4.51 6.49
C LYS A 139 -3.39 3.54 6.86
N ASP A 140 -3.07 2.54 7.65
CA ASP A 140 -4.03 1.53 8.12
C ASP A 140 -5.11 2.17 9.01
N GLU A 141 -4.73 3.05 9.92
CA GLU A 141 -5.65 3.86 10.73
C GLU A 141 -6.58 4.70 9.84
N LEU A 142 -6.02 5.45 8.88
CA LEU A 142 -6.81 6.27 7.96
C LEU A 142 -7.81 5.44 7.13
N LEU A 143 -7.42 4.24 6.69
CA LEU A 143 -8.31 3.34 5.95
C LEU A 143 -9.42 2.79 6.85
N THR A 144 -9.11 2.47 8.11
CA THR A 144 -10.08 2.03 9.12
C THR A 144 -11.11 3.11 9.39
N ASP A 145 -10.68 4.35 9.65
CA ASP A 145 -11.56 5.50 9.87
C ASP A 145 -12.48 5.75 8.66
N ARG A 146 -11.92 5.65 7.46
CA ARG A 146 -12.70 5.81 6.23
C ARG A 146 -13.73 4.70 6.04
N GLN A 147 -13.39 3.47 6.39
CA GLN A 147 -14.31 2.34 6.36
C GLN A 147 -15.47 2.55 7.34
N GLU A 148 -15.20 2.99 8.56
CA GLU A 148 -16.22 3.31 9.56
C GLU A 148 -17.15 4.43 9.07
N LEU A 149 -16.59 5.52 8.54
CA LEU A 149 -17.38 6.61 7.94
C LEU A 149 -18.30 6.13 6.83
N LEU A 150 -17.80 5.27 5.93
CA LEU A 150 -18.60 4.71 4.84
C LEU A 150 -19.70 3.78 5.36
N ASN A 151 -19.45 2.95 6.36
CA ASN A 151 -20.43 2.10 6.99
C ASN A 151 -21.57 2.93 7.63
N ASN A 152 -21.22 3.96 8.39
CA ASN A 152 -22.19 4.89 8.98
C ASN A 152 -23.01 5.61 7.92
N ARG A 153 -22.41 5.94 6.77
CA ARG A 153 -23.13 6.54 5.63
C ARG A 153 -24.10 5.56 4.99
N ILE A 154 -23.70 4.30 4.81
CA ILE A 154 -24.55 3.23 4.29
C ILE A 154 -25.77 3.03 5.21
N GLU A 155 -25.56 2.95 6.52
CA GLU A 155 -26.64 2.82 7.50
C GLU A 155 -27.63 4.01 7.42
N SER A 156 -27.12 5.23 7.37
CA SER A 156 -27.93 6.43 7.24
C SER A 156 -28.76 6.44 5.94
N LEU A 157 -28.18 5.98 4.83
CA LEU A 157 -28.86 5.86 3.55
C LEU A 157 -29.95 4.76 3.59
N ASN A 158 -29.69 3.65 4.25
CA ASN A 158 -30.69 2.58 4.42
C ASN A 158 -31.91 3.08 5.21
N ILE A 159 -31.68 3.77 6.34
CA ILE A 159 -32.77 4.40 7.12
C ILE A 159 -33.60 5.37 6.24
N LEU A 160 -32.91 6.21 5.46
CA LEU A 160 -33.57 7.14 4.55
C LEU A 160 -34.40 6.42 3.46
N LEU A 161 -33.87 5.34 2.91
CA LEU A 161 -34.55 4.52 1.90
C LEU A 161 -35.80 3.85 2.48
N ASP A 162 -35.69 3.28 3.69
CA ASP A 162 -36.85 2.65 4.37
C ASP A 162 -37.95 3.66 4.69
N ALA A 163 -37.57 4.84 5.17
CA ALA A 163 -38.54 5.93 5.41
C ALA A 163 -39.23 6.40 4.10
N LYS A 164 -38.43 6.49 3.00
CA LYS A 164 -38.98 6.84 1.68
C LYS A 164 -39.95 5.76 1.15
N ARG A 165 -39.57 4.50 1.31
CA ARG A 165 -40.39 3.35 0.93
C ARG A 165 -41.70 3.35 1.70
N ALA A 166 -41.66 3.45 3.02
CA ALA A 166 -42.86 3.50 3.86
C ALA A 166 -43.78 4.66 3.47
N ARG A 167 -43.22 5.85 3.15
CA ARG A 167 -44.01 6.99 2.68
C ARG A 167 -44.67 6.72 1.33
N LEU A 168 -43.97 6.10 0.39
CA LEU A 168 -44.53 5.77 -0.93
C LEU A 168 -45.62 4.69 -0.81
N GLU A 169 -45.44 3.69 0.04
CA GLU A 169 -46.43 2.66 0.33
C GLU A 169 -47.70 3.29 0.93
N ALA A 170 -47.58 4.21 1.90
CA ALA A 170 -48.71 4.94 2.45
C ALA A 170 -49.46 5.80 1.40
N GLN A 171 -48.71 6.47 0.52
CA GLN A 171 -49.29 7.23 -0.59
C GLN A 171 -50.07 6.32 -1.57
N PHE A 172 -49.49 5.15 -1.88
CA PHE A 172 -50.11 4.16 -2.76
C PHE A 172 -51.41 3.63 -2.17
N ILE A 173 -51.40 3.24 -0.88
CA ILE A 173 -52.62 2.82 -0.16
C ILE A 173 -53.68 3.93 -0.15
N GLY A 174 -53.27 5.19 0.04
CA GLY A 174 -54.18 6.33 -0.03
C GLY A 174 -54.81 6.52 -1.39
N LEU A 175 -54.04 6.36 -2.47
CA LEU A 175 -54.53 6.41 -3.85
C LEU A 175 -55.51 5.27 -4.17
N GLU A 176 -55.19 4.04 -3.75
CA GLU A 176 -56.08 2.88 -3.90
C GLU A 176 -57.43 3.11 -3.19
N SER A 177 -57.41 3.63 -1.96
CA SER A 177 -58.59 3.94 -1.20
C SER A 177 -59.46 5.02 -1.89
N ALA A 178 -58.82 6.08 -2.41
CA ALA A 178 -59.49 7.13 -3.16
C ALA A 178 -60.12 6.60 -4.46
N LEU A 179 -59.40 5.72 -5.17
CA LEU A 179 -59.89 5.09 -6.39
C LEU A 179 -61.09 4.19 -6.10
N ALA A 180 -61.06 3.39 -5.07
CA ALA A 180 -62.16 2.54 -4.62
C ALA A 180 -63.41 3.37 -4.26
N ALA A 181 -63.24 4.50 -3.55
CA ALA A 181 -64.33 5.42 -3.24
C ALA A 181 -64.97 6.05 -4.49
N LEU A 182 -64.14 6.45 -5.47
CA LEU A 182 -64.63 6.96 -6.76
C LEU A 182 -65.41 5.92 -7.57
N GLN A 183 -64.93 4.68 -7.59
CA GLN A 183 -65.64 3.57 -8.25
C GLN A 183 -66.96 3.26 -7.57
N ALA A 184 -67.00 3.30 -6.23
CA ALA A 184 -68.30 3.14 -5.51
C ALA A 184 -69.25 4.25 -5.80
N GLN A 185 -68.83 5.54 -5.88
CA GLN A 185 -69.67 6.66 -6.27
C GLN A 185 -70.15 6.52 -7.70
N GLN A 186 -69.31 6.11 -8.64
CA GLN A 186 -69.70 5.87 -10.03
C GLN A 186 -70.81 4.80 -10.16
N SER A 187 -70.65 3.69 -9.44
CA SER A 187 -71.62 2.61 -9.39
C SER A 187 -72.95 3.05 -8.78
N ALA A 188 -72.95 3.89 -7.75
CA ALA A 188 -74.18 4.46 -7.16
C ALA A 188 -74.91 5.38 -8.12
N ILE A 189 -74.20 6.22 -8.87
CA ILE A 189 -74.78 7.09 -9.90
C ILE A 189 -75.41 6.28 -11.06
N ALA A 190 -74.64 5.22 -11.50
CA ALA A 190 -75.19 4.36 -12.58
C ALA A 190 -76.46 3.63 -12.14
N ASN A 191 -76.57 3.12 -10.94
CA ASN A 191 -77.73 2.48 -10.39
C ASN A 191 -78.88 3.46 -10.24
N PHE A 192 -78.60 4.73 -9.83
CA PHE A 192 -79.67 5.76 -9.77
C PHE A 192 -80.19 6.12 -11.15
N ALA A 193 -79.34 6.23 -12.18
CA ALA A 193 -79.76 6.52 -13.56
C ALA A 193 -80.60 5.40 -14.20
N LEU A 194 -80.47 4.15 -13.74
CA LEU A 194 -81.30 3.02 -14.23
C LEU A 194 -82.60 2.85 -13.50
N SER A 195 -82.86 3.64 -12.46
CA SER A 195 -84.09 3.59 -11.67
C SER A 195 -85.14 4.55 -12.14
N PHE A 196 -84.89 5.30 -13.20
CA PHE A 196 -85.83 6.17 -13.92
C PHE A 196 -86.06 5.67 -15.33
#